data_60ccfcd15cb637abd0b417974be98eab
#
_entry.id   60ccfcd15cb637abd0b417974be98eab
#
_cell.length_a   1.000
_cell.length_b   1.000
_cell.length_c   1.000
_cell.angle_alpha   90.00
_cell.angle_beta   90.00
_cell.angle_gamma   90.00
#
_symmetry.space_group_name_H-M   'P 1'
#
loop_
_entity.id
_entity.type
_entity.pdbx_description
1 polymer ?
#
loop_
_entity_poly.entity_id
_entity_poly.type
_entity_poly.pdbx_seq_one_letter_code
_entity_poly.pdbx_strand_id
1 'polypeptide(L)'
;MTTECKIGVYVCNCGTNIAKMVDCDAVSEYAKGLPGVVVCKSYKYMCSNPGQEMIVKDIRELGLDRVVVAACSPRMHEPTFRAAASNAGLNPYFVEMANIREQCSWVHDDHQQATDKAKALTCAAVRRAPHHEPFDAQSVQMNPATLIIGGGVAGLTAALELADANQPVFLVEKNEQLGGNVARIDLTSPYLDSAKDILAERISRVTKHPGITVMLNSEVESISGYIGNFKASIKSGDGALADIEMGSIVVCTGFKEFDASKVGEYGYGKLPNVVTSYELEEMLSEGRLVMKDGRTPKYVAIINCVGSRSAKHNRYCSRVCCMTALKYANEIKSAVPDAYITNLYTDMNAFGKGCEDFYRRSAERNTVFMMFDKHNPPSVSAAGKRDGFNMLVKVNEILSGEEVEVPADMVVLMVGMEAREDSMKVARLVNISRDKDGWFIESHPKLDPAATTTDGVFIAGACSSPKDIPETVAQARATTARILAKICQGEIWVEPVYSEIEEERCSGCRMCNELCPYSAIEYDPVKKRSNIISVMCKSCGACAACCPSGAIKARHFTDKQIFEQIEGVLEWATSRA
;
A
#
# COMPACT_ATOMS: atom_id res chain seq x y z
N MET A 1 -2.62 25.41 -46.71
CA MET A 1 -2.22 23.99 -46.83
C MET A 1 -2.02 23.50 -45.43
N THR A 2 -2.94 22.73 -44.91
CA THR A 2 -2.74 22.04 -43.64
C THR A 2 -1.65 21.01 -43.89
N THR A 3 -0.45 21.21 -43.34
CA THR A 3 0.61 20.21 -43.35
C THR A 3 0.05 18.95 -42.73
N GLU A 4 0.02 17.87 -43.51
CA GLU A 4 -0.48 16.59 -43.06
C GLU A 4 0.39 16.09 -41.88
N CYS A 5 -0.20 15.76 -40.75
CA CYS A 5 0.49 15.36 -39.54
C CYS A 5 1.29 14.07 -39.80
N LYS A 6 2.61 14.09 -39.59
CA LYS A 6 3.50 12.92 -39.81
C LYS A 6 3.54 12.04 -38.60
N ILE A 7 3.06 10.79 -38.72
CA ILE A 7 2.95 9.82 -37.64
C ILE A 7 3.95 8.68 -37.84
N GLY A 8 4.70 8.35 -36.79
CA GLY A 8 5.49 7.11 -36.71
C GLY A 8 4.76 6.07 -35.89
N VAL A 9 4.61 4.86 -36.43
CA VAL A 9 3.97 3.72 -35.76
C VAL A 9 5.01 2.66 -35.41
N TYR A 10 5.00 2.17 -34.17
CA TYR A 10 5.96 1.19 -33.67
C TYR A 10 5.25 0.01 -33.01
N VAL A 11 5.37 -1.18 -33.58
CA VAL A 11 4.71 -2.40 -33.10
C VAL A 11 5.69 -3.24 -32.30
N CYS A 12 5.35 -3.51 -31.05
CA CYS A 12 6.18 -4.31 -30.13
C CYS A 12 5.75 -5.77 -30.12
N ASN A 13 6.69 -6.68 -30.33
CA ASN A 13 6.43 -8.13 -30.23
C ASN A 13 6.39 -8.59 -28.78
N CYS A 14 7.03 -7.85 -27.86
CA CYS A 14 7.18 -8.18 -26.42
C CYS A 14 7.67 -9.63 -26.21
N GLY A 15 8.65 -10.07 -27.00
CA GLY A 15 9.06 -11.47 -27.09
C GLY A 15 7.89 -12.37 -27.49
N THR A 16 7.50 -13.28 -26.60
CA THR A 16 6.36 -14.20 -26.82
C THR A 16 5.05 -13.68 -26.24
N ASN A 17 5.06 -12.59 -25.47
CA ASN A 17 3.84 -12.10 -24.79
C ASN A 17 2.81 -11.48 -25.75
N ILE A 18 3.26 -10.88 -26.86
CA ILE A 18 2.37 -10.35 -27.90
C ILE A 18 2.43 -11.24 -29.14
N ALA A 19 3.63 -11.48 -29.66
CA ALA A 19 3.82 -12.21 -30.93
C ALA A 19 3.36 -13.68 -30.90
N LYS A 20 3.10 -14.26 -29.72
CA LYS A 20 2.51 -15.58 -29.61
C LYS A 20 1.07 -15.63 -30.16
N MET A 21 0.31 -14.55 -30.02
CA MET A 21 -1.12 -14.50 -30.38
C MET A 21 -1.44 -13.44 -31.43
N VAL A 22 -0.65 -12.37 -31.53
CA VAL A 22 -0.83 -11.29 -32.50
C VAL A 22 0.26 -11.35 -33.54
N ASP A 23 -0.13 -11.37 -34.81
CA ASP A 23 0.78 -11.22 -35.96
C ASP A 23 1.20 -9.73 -36.03
N CYS A 24 2.33 -9.43 -35.39
CA CYS A 24 2.86 -8.06 -35.28
C CYS A 24 3.29 -7.50 -36.66
N ASP A 25 3.70 -8.34 -37.59
CA ASP A 25 4.09 -7.91 -38.94
C ASP A 25 2.86 -7.55 -39.75
N ALA A 26 1.78 -8.32 -39.64
CA ALA A 26 0.50 -7.99 -40.25
C ALA A 26 -0.13 -6.70 -39.68
N VAL A 27 0.06 -6.42 -38.37
CA VAL A 27 -0.35 -5.14 -37.77
C VAL A 27 0.50 -3.98 -38.30
N SER A 28 1.82 -4.20 -38.43
CA SER A 28 2.74 -3.18 -38.97
C SER A 28 2.44 -2.87 -40.44
N GLU A 29 2.19 -3.89 -41.27
CA GLU A 29 1.87 -3.71 -42.67
C GLU A 29 0.54 -2.96 -42.87
N TYR A 30 -0.48 -3.31 -42.08
CA TYR A 30 -1.74 -2.60 -42.07
C TYR A 30 -1.56 -1.11 -41.66
N ALA A 31 -0.78 -0.86 -40.63
CA ALA A 31 -0.59 0.49 -40.11
C ALA A 31 0.15 1.43 -41.09
N LYS A 32 1.00 0.89 -41.98
CA LYS A 32 1.65 1.69 -43.04
C LYS A 32 0.67 2.35 -44.01
N GLY A 33 -0.50 1.73 -44.20
CA GLY A 33 -1.55 2.25 -45.08
C GLY A 33 -2.46 3.27 -44.43
N LEU A 34 -2.31 3.57 -43.15
CA LEU A 34 -3.17 4.53 -42.45
C LEU A 34 -2.81 5.98 -42.75
N PRO A 35 -3.78 6.91 -42.80
CA PRO A 35 -3.55 8.32 -43.10
C PRO A 35 -2.52 8.93 -42.14
N GLY A 36 -1.57 9.69 -42.72
CA GLY A 36 -0.54 10.41 -41.97
C GLY A 36 0.62 9.51 -41.47
N VAL A 37 0.57 8.21 -41.64
CA VAL A 37 1.67 7.31 -41.26
C VAL A 37 2.79 7.35 -42.28
N VAL A 38 3.95 7.88 -41.89
CA VAL A 38 5.13 8.02 -42.77
C VAL A 38 6.17 6.91 -42.51
N VAL A 39 6.11 6.28 -41.35
CA VAL A 39 6.95 5.12 -40.99
C VAL A 39 6.20 4.18 -40.05
N CYS A 40 6.34 2.88 -40.30
CA CYS A 40 5.89 1.83 -39.39
C CYS A 40 6.96 0.76 -39.26
N LYS A 41 7.32 0.39 -38.02
CA LYS A 41 8.35 -0.61 -37.72
C LYS A 41 7.87 -1.59 -36.65
N SER A 42 8.17 -2.87 -36.86
CA SER A 42 7.99 -3.92 -35.85
C SER A 42 9.33 -4.22 -35.20
N TYR A 43 9.35 -4.42 -33.87
CA TYR A 43 10.57 -4.77 -33.14
C TYR A 43 10.29 -5.61 -31.91
N LYS A 44 11.25 -6.48 -31.58
CA LYS A 44 11.09 -7.49 -30.52
C LYS A 44 10.79 -6.92 -29.14
N TYR A 45 11.45 -5.79 -28.78
CA TYR A 45 11.30 -5.11 -27.48
C TYR A 45 11.42 -3.60 -27.66
N MET A 46 10.32 -2.94 -28.04
CA MET A 46 10.30 -1.49 -28.27
C MET A 46 10.74 -0.66 -27.06
N CYS A 47 10.44 -1.13 -25.84
CA CYS A 47 10.84 -0.47 -24.59
C CYS A 47 12.33 -0.61 -24.25
N SER A 48 13.09 -1.45 -24.98
CA SER A 48 14.55 -1.56 -24.81
C SER A 48 15.27 -0.34 -25.40
N ASN A 49 16.54 -0.13 -25.01
CA ASN A 49 17.34 0.97 -25.54
C ASN A 49 17.38 0.99 -27.09
N PRO A 50 17.64 -0.15 -27.81
CA PRO A 50 17.60 -0.13 -29.28
C PRO A 50 16.22 0.24 -29.86
N GLY A 51 15.12 -0.17 -29.20
CA GLY A 51 13.77 0.21 -29.64
C GLY A 51 13.51 1.70 -29.44
N GLN A 52 13.92 2.27 -28.31
CA GLN A 52 13.82 3.69 -28.03
C GLN A 52 14.70 4.52 -28.98
N GLU A 53 15.94 4.09 -29.25
CA GLU A 53 16.85 4.74 -30.18
C GLU A 53 16.29 4.77 -31.60
N MET A 54 15.58 3.72 -32.02
CA MET A 54 14.89 3.66 -33.31
C MET A 54 13.81 4.76 -33.39
N ILE A 55 13.00 4.93 -32.33
CA ILE A 55 11.98 5.99 -32.26
C ILE A 55 12.64 7.38 -32.29
N VAL A 56 13.67 7.61 -31.47
CA VAL A 56 14.42 8.88 -31.41
C VAL A 56 15.00 9.23 -32.76
N LYS A 57 15.60 8.27 -33.46
CA LYS A 57 16.19 8.44 -34.79
C LYS A 57 15.13 8.87 -35.81
N ASP A 58 14.02 8.16 -35.87
CA ASP A 58 12.96 8.43 -36.83
C ASP A 58 12.29 9.79 -36.59
N ILE A 59 12.08 10.18 -35.32
CA ILE A 59 11.57 11.51 -34.98
C ILE A 59 12.48 12.61 -35.59
N ARG A 60 13.80 12.48 -35.41
CA ARG A 60 14.77 13.47 -35.90
C ARG A 60 14.95 13.46 -37.41
N GLU A 61 15.04 12.28 -38.03
CA GLU A 61 15.34 12.16 -39.46
C GLU A 61 14.13 12.40 -40.34
N LEU A 62 12.93 11.99 -39.91
CA LEU A 62 11.70 12.11 -40.70
C LEU A 62 10.86 13.35 -40.31
N GLY A 63 11.19 13.99 -39.18
CA GLY A 63 10.44 15.10 -38.65
C GLY A 63 9.03 14.66 -38.24
N LEU A 64 8.92 13.63 -37.38
CA LEU A 64 7.62 13.14 -36.93
C LEU A 64 6.95 14.13 -35.99
N ASP A 65 5.65 14.35 -36.21
CA ASP A 65 4.80 15.17 -35.34
C ASP A 65 4.17 14.34 -34.21
N ARG A 66 3.95 13.03 -34.43
CA ARG A 66 3.29 12.12 -33.48
C ARG A 66 3.96 10.76 -33.50
N VAL A 67 3.87 10.07 -32.37
CA VAL A 67 4.36 8.69 -32.22
C VAL A 67 3.23 7.83 -31.68
N VAL A 68 2.97 6.70 -32.35
CA VAL A 68 2.04 5.66 -31.88
C VAL A 68 2.83 4.40 -31.58
N VAL A 69 2.65 3.84 -30.38
CA VAL A 69 3.32 2.59 -29.98
C VAL A 69 2.26 1.52 -29.67
N ALA A 70 2.14 0.54 -30.55
CA ALA A 70 1.29 -0.63 -30.34
C ALA A 70 2.07 -1.66 -29.52
N ALA A 71 1.79 -1.76 -28.20
CA ALA A 71 2.59 -2.53 -27.24
C ALA A 71 1.75 -3.02 -26.05
N CYS A 72 2.37 -3.13 -24.89
CA CYS A 72 1.73 -3.42 -23.62
C CYS A 72 0.93 -2.23 -23.06
N SER A 73 0.36 -2.40 -21.86
CA SER A 73 -0.39 -1.34 -21.19
C SER A 73 0.42 -0.04 -21.04
N PRO A 74 -0.20 1.14 -21.31
CA PRO A 74 0.40 2.45 -21.05
C PRO A 74 0.93 2.60 -19.62
N ARG A 75 0.27 2.00 -18.63
CA ARG A 75 0.70 2.03 -17.21
C ARG A 75 2.13 1.56 -16.97
N MET A 76 2.68 0.74 -17.87
CA MET A 76 4.04 0.20 -17.71
C MET A 76 5.10 1.06 -18.39
N HIS A 77 4.88 1.44 -19.66
CA HIS A 77 5.95 1.98 -20.50
C HIS A 77 5.61 3.30 -21.18
N GLU A 78 4.48 3.92 -20.89
CA GLU A 78 4.18 5.26 -21.41
C GLU A 78 5.25 6.29 -21.02
N PRO A 79 5.73 6.32 -19.74
CA PRO A 79 6.84 7.19 -19.36
C PRO A 79 8.12 6.93 -20.15
N THR A 80 8.40 5.67 -20.49
CA THR A 80 9.57 5.26 -21.28
C THR A 80 9.53 5.86 -22.68
N PHE A 81 8.38 5.76 -23.36
CA PHE A 81 8.22 6.28 -24.72
C PHE A 81 8.08 7.80 -24.75
N ARG A 82 7.46 8.40 -23.74
CA ARG A 82 7.43 9.86 -23.55
C ARG A 82 8.85 10.42 -23.35
N ALA A 83 9.68 9.74 -22.56
CA ALA A 83 11.08 10.13 -22.38
C ALA A 83 11.87 10.01 -23.70
N ALA A 84 11.67 8.95 -24.48
CA ALA A 84 12.29 8.80 -25.78
C ALA A 84 11.89 9.93 -26.76
N ALA A 85 10.61 10.29 -26.80
CA ALA A 85 10.11 11.42 -27.62
C ALA A 85 10.72 12.76 -27.15
N SER A 86 10.75 13.02 -25.85
CA SER A 86 11.37 14.20 -25.26
C SER A 86 12.86 14.31 -25.59
N ASN A 87 13.60 13.22 -25.53
CA ASN A 87 15.01 13.15 -25.90
C ASN A 87 15.25 13.46 -27.39
N ALA A 88 14.23 13.26 -28.23
CA ALA A 88 14.27 13.62 -29.64
C ALA A 88 13.85 15.08 -29.93
N GLY A 89 13.35 15.81 -28.92
CA GLY A 89 12.82 17.17 -29.04
C GLY A 89 11.33 17.25 -29.39
N LEU A 90 10.62 16.11 -29.35
CA LEU A 90 9.17 16.04 -29.52
C LEU A 90 8.48 16.17 -28.17
N ASN A 91 7.36 16.93 -28.10
CA ASN A 91 6.59 17.03 -26.87
C ASN A 91 6.16 15.62 -26.40
N PRO A 92 6.42 15.22 -25.14
CA PRO A 92 6.18 13.86 -24.63
C PRO A 92 4.70 13.44 -24.70
N TYR A 93 3.77 14.39 -24.73
CA TYR A 93 2.33 14.12 -24.81
C TYR A 93 1.83 13.91 -26.25
N PHE A 94 2.73 13.94 -27.24
CA PHE A 94 2.46 13.53 -28.61
C PHE A 94 2.68 12.03 -28.86
N VAL A 95 2.90 11.28 -27.78
CA VAL A 95 2.99 9.81 -27.80
C VAL A 95 1.64 9.21 -27.42
N GLU A 96 1.11 8.31 -28.25
CA GLU A 96 -0.08 7.51 -28.00
C GLU A 96 0.27 6.02 -27.92
N MET A 97 -0.37 5.27 -27.04
CA MET A 97 -0.14 3.82 -26.91
C MET A 97 -1.41 3.01 -27.21
N ALA A 98 -1.31 2.08 -28.16
CA ALA A 98 -2.32 1.07 -28.40
C ALA A 98 -1.99 -0.20 -27.57
N ASN A 99 -2.88 -0.62 -26.66
CA ASN A 99 -2.65 -1.80 -25.84
C ASN A 99 -3.02 -3.08 -26.59
N ILE A 100 -2.02 -3.72 -27.22
CA ILE A 100 -2.20 -4.96 -27.96
C ILE A 100 -1.75 -6.21 -27.18
N ARG A 101 -1.30 -6.06 -25.93
CA ARG A 101 -0.96 -7.18 -25.05
C ARG A 101 -2.14 -7.58 -24.18
N GLU A 102 -2.50 -6.74 -23.21
CA GLU A 102 -3.56 -7.02 -22.24
C GLU A 102 -4.95 -7.04 -22.88
N GLN A 103 -5.17 -6.22 -23.92
CA GLN A 103 -6.46 -6.15 -24.59
C GLN A 103 -6.59 -7.05 -25.84
N CYS A 104 -5.49 -7.65 -26.31
CA CYS A 104 -5.50 -8.56 -27.46
C CYS A 104 -4.86 -9.90 -27.14
N SER A 105 -3.54 -9.97 -27.00
CA SER A 105 -2.79 -11.22 -26.87
C SER A 105 -3.20 -12.06 -25.65
N TRP A 106 -3.52 -11.43 -24.52
CA TRP A 106 -3.83 -12.13 -23.28
C TRP A 106 -5.30 -12.51 -23.09
N VAL A 107 -6.19 -12.01 -23.94
CA VAL A 107 -7.65 -12.19 -23.80
C VAL A 107 -8.29 -12.89 -24.99
N HIS A 108 -7.51 -13.36 -25.93
CA HIS A 108 -7.97 -14.13 -27.07
C HIS A 108 -7.22 -15.46 -27.16
N ASP A 109 -7.95 -16.51 -27.54
CA ASP A 109 -7.41 -17.85 -27.86
C ASP A 109 -7.27 -18.07 -29.36
N ASP A 110 -7.80 -17.16 -30.19
CA ASP A 110 -7.75 -17.18 -31.64
C ASP A 110 -6.79 -16.12 -32.19
N HIS A 111 -5.80 -16.54 -32.98
CA HIS A 111 -4.75 -15.66 -33.53
C HIS A 111 -5.31 -14.58 -34.46
N GLN A 112 -6.31 -14.93 -35.28
CA GLN A 112 -6.88 -14.00 -36.25
C GLN A 112 -7.67 -12.91 -35.52
N GLN A 113 -8.49 -13.28 -34.56
CA GLN A 113 -9.26 -12.33 -33.76
C GLN A 113 -8.34 -11.40 -32.95
N ALA A 114 -7.27 -11.94 -32.34
CA ALA A 114 -6.28 -11.16 -31.61
C ALA A 114 -5.59 -10.15 -32.53
N THR A 115 -5.18 -10.56 -33.72
CA THR A 115 -4.51 -9.72 -34.71
C THR A 115 -5.46 -8.67 -35.29
N ASP A 116 -6.69 -9.02 -35.58
CA ASP A 116 -7.72 -8.11 -36.06
C ASP A 116 -8.04 -7.01 -35.05
N LYS A 117 -8.19 -7.39 -33.79
CA LYS A 117 -8.39 -6.40 -32.72
C LYS A 117 -7.15 -5.49 -32.52
N ALA A 118 -5.95 -6.03 -32.66
CA ALA A 118 -4.72 -5.27 -32.58
C ALA A 118 -4.64 -4.23 -33.71
N LYS A 119 -5.05 -4.57 -34.93
CA LYS A 119 -5.18 -3.63 -36.05
C LYS A 119 -6.19 -2.53 -35.76
N ALA A 120 -7.39 -2.90 -35.25
CA ALA A 120 -8.43 -1.93 -34.88
C ALA A 120 -7.96 -0.94 -33.82
N LEU A 121 -7.30 -1.43 -32.75
CA LEU A 121 -6.77 -0.55 -31.69
C LEU A 121 -5.61 0.33 -32.18
N THR A 122 -4.79 -0.17 -33.11
CA THR A 122 -3.70 0.60 -33.71
C THR A 122 -4.27 1.70 -34.62
N CYS A 123 -5.30 1.39 -35.41
CA CYS A 123 -6.03 2.39 -36.23
C CYS A 123 -6.63 3.47 -35.34
N ALA A 124 -7.32 3.09 -34.27
CA ALA A 124 -7.89 4.02 -33.30
C ALA A 124 -6.84 4.97 -32.69
N ALA A 125 -5.68 4.45 -32.34
CA ALA A 125 -4.58 5.25 -31.81
C ALA A 125 -4.00 6.21 -32.87
N VAL A 126 -3.85 5.77 -34.10
CA VAL A 126 -3.37 6.59 -35.22
C VAL A 126 -4.34 7.74 -35.51
N ARG A 127 -5.65 7.48 -35.54
CA ARG A 127 -6.66 8.54 -35.73
C ARG A 127 -6.73 9.55 -34.58
N ARG A 128 -6.52 9.08 -33.35
CA ARG A 128 -6.51 9.94 -32.16
C ARG A 128 -5.28 10.84 -32.08
N ALA A 129 -4.10 10.32 -32.45
CA ALA A 129 -2.82 10.99 -32.26
C ALA A 129 -2.72 12.42 -32.84
N PRO A 130 -3.26 12.77 -34.03
CA PRO A 130 -3.23 14.15 -34.57
C PRO A 130 -3.92 15.17 -33.67
N HIS A 131 -4.86 14.75 -32.82
CA HIS A 131 -5.64 15.60 -31.92
C HIS A 131 -5.02 15.80 -30.55
N HIS A 132 -3.80 15.27 -30.32
CA HIS A 132 -3.05 15.53 -29.11
C HIS A 132 -2.57 16.97 -29.06
N GLU A 133 -2.75 17.59 -27.90
CA GLU A 133 -2.25 18.91 -27.58
C GLU A 133 -0.92 18.82 -26.85
N PRO A 134 -0.02 19.81 -27.02
CA PRO A 134 1.21 19.88 -26.26
C PRO A 134 0.89 20.22 -24.82
N PHE A 135 1.62 19.61 -23.88
CA PHE A 135 1.59 19.98 -22.49
C PHE A 135 2.98 20.32 -22.02
N ASP A 136 3.07 21.42 -21.28
CA ASP A 136 4.29 21.79 -20.58
C ASP A 136 4.28 21.16 -19.20
N ALA A 137 5.38 20.54 -18.84
CA ALA A 137 5.56 19.99 -17.52
C ALA A 137 5.49 21.10 -16.47
N GLN A 138 4.67 20.92 -15.44
CA GLN A 138 4.57 21.84 -14.31
C GLN A 138 5.42 21.31 -13.16
N SER A 139 6.15 22.18 -12.47
CA SER A 139 6.85 21.84 -11.25
C SER A 139 6.31 22.65 -10.07
N VAL A 140 6.36 22.03 -8.89
CA VAL A 140 5.98 22.65 -7.62
C VAL A 140 7.16 22.55 -6.67
N GLN A 141 7.49 23.66 -6.00
CA GLN A 141 8.54 23.68 -4.98
C GLN A 141 8.18 22.72 -3.84
N MET A 142 9.17 21.96 -3.40
CA MET A 142 9.01 20.98 -2.33
C MET A 142 9.35 21.58 -0.97
N ASN A 143 8.37 21.73 -0.08
CA ASN A 143 8.66 21.99 1.32
C ASN A 143 9.38 20.77 1.92
N PRO A 144 10.58 20.92 2.51
CA PRO A 144 11.34 19.79 3.03
C PRO A 144 10.78 19.18 4.33
N ALA A 145 9.87 19.88 5.01
CA ALA A 145 9.28 19.40 6.26
C ALA A 145 8.37 18.16 6.02
N THR A 146 8.38 17.25 6.97
CA THR A 146 7.55 16.04 6.93
C THR A 146 6.72 15.91 8.20
N LEU A 147 5.42 15.67 8.04
CA LEU A 147 4.52 15.27 9.13
C LEU A 147 4.53 13.75 9.28
N ILE A 148 4.76 13.25 10.49
CA ILE A 148 4.67 11.84 10.85
C ILE A 148 3.52 11.67 11.83
N ILE A 149 2.55 10.80 11.49
CA ILE A 149 1.37 10.52 12.31
C ILE A 149 1.56 9.16 13.00
N GLY A 150 1.88 9.20 14.30
CA GLY A 150 2.11 8.05 15.17
C GLY A 150 3.56 7.90 15.63
N GLY A 151 3.77 7.91 16.94
CA GLY A 151 5.06 7.86 17.64
C GLY A 151 5.54 6.45 18.00
N GLY A 152 5.08 5.41 17.30
CA GLY A 152 5.59 4.04 17.44
C GLY A 152 6.95 3.84 16.75
N VAL A 153 7.49 2.60 16.76
CA VAL A 153 8.82 2.30 16.20
C VAL A 153 8.98 2.72 14.74
N ALA A 154 7.92 2.65 13.93
CA ALA A 154 7.94 3.14 12.55
C ALA A 154 8.15 4.65 12.48
N GLY A 155 7.33 5.40 13.23
CA GLY A 155 7.42 6.87 13.27
C GLY A 155 8.73 7.37 13.87
N LEU A 156 9.21 6.76 14.95
CA LEU A 156 10.51 7.08 15.54
C LEU A 156 11.66 6.85 14.56
N THR A 157 11.61 5.73 13.81
CA THR A 157 12.63 5.43 12.80
C THR A 157 12.56 6.45 11.66
N ALA A 158 11.37 6.73 11.12
CA ALA A 158 11.21 7.70 10.04
C ALA A 158 11.65 9.11 10.47
N ALA A 159 11.31 9.52 11.70
CA ALA A 159 11.69 10.82 12.24
C ALA A 159 13.21 10.99 12.31
N LEU A 160 13.93 9.99 12.84
CA LEU A 160 15.38 10.04 12.94
C LEU A 160 16.06 10.05 11.56
N GLU A 161 15.66 9.17 10.65
CA GLU A 161 16.25 9.10 9.32
C GLU A 161 16.08 10.42 8.53
N LEU A 162 14.94 11.09 8.66
CA LEU A 162 14.72 12.39 8.01
C LEU A 162 15.49 13.52 8.70
N ALA A 163 15.48 13.55 10.02
CA ALA A 163 16.13 14.62 10.79
C ALA A 163 17.66 14.50 10.74
N ASP A 164 18.22 13.28 10.78
CA ASP A 164 19.66 13.02 10.56
C ASP A 164 20.11 13.45 9.14
N ALA A 165 19.17 13.49 8.17
CA ALA A 165 19.38 14.07 6.85
C ALA A 165 19.09 15.59 6.79
N ASN A 166 19.02 16.27 7.93
CA ASN A 166 18.77 17.70 8.08
C ASN A 166 17.40 18.16 7.52
N GLN A 167 16.38 17.31 7.54
CA GLN A 167 15.03 17.68 7.15
C GLN A 167 14.16 17.93 8.39
N PRO A 168 13.33 19.01 8.41
CA PRO A 168 12.43 19.28 9.53
C PRO A 168 11.35 18.20 9.64
N VAL A 169 11.05 17.77 10.88
CA VAL A 169 10.05 16.73 11.16
C VAL A 169 9.09 17.19 12.24
N PHE A 170 7.80 17.01 11.97
CA PHE A 170 6.73 17.10 12.96
C PHE A 170 6.23 15.70 13.29
N LEU A 171 6.43 15.23 14.51
CA LEU A 171 5.98 13.92 14.99
C LEU A 171 4.77 14.09 15.91
N VAL A 172 3.59 13.66 15.44
CA VAL A 172 2.34 13.76 16.20
C VAL A 172 1.99 12.40 16.78
N GLU A 173 1.83 12.33 18.11
CA GLU A 173 1.41 11.13 18.84
C GLU A 173 0.20 11.48 19.72
N LYS A 174 -0.85 10.65 19.63
CA LYS A 174 -2.09 10.86 20.38
C LYS A 174 -2.00 10.54 21.87
N ASN A 175 -1.07 9.66 22.23
CA ASN A 175 -0.82 9.30 23.62
C ASN A 175 0.18 10.26 24.26
N GLU A 176 0.27 10.20 25.58
CA GLU A 176 1.24 10.97 26.36
C GLU A 176 2.69 10.45 26.26
N GLN A 177 2.88 9.27 25.67
CA GLN A 177 4.19 8.60 25.57
C GLN A 177 4.46 8.06 24.15
N LEU A 178 5.72 8.13 23.75
CA LEU A 178 6.23 7.52 22.53
C LEU A 178 6.49 6.02 22.72
N GLY A 179 6.61 5.28 21.60
CA GLY A 179 6.98 3.86 21.58
C GLY A 179 5.88 2.94 21.04
N GLY A 180 4.62 3.34 21.13
CA GLY A 180 3.47 2.57 20.61
C GLY A 180 3.39 1.16 21.20
N ASN A 181 3.01 0.17 20.39
CA ASN A 181 2.84 -1.23 20.86
C ASN A 181 4.16 -1.88 21.31
N VAL A 182 5.32 -1.42 20.81
CA VAL A 182 6.62 -1.99 21.22
C VAL A 182 6.97 -1.61 22.66
N ALA A 183 6.45 -0.49 23.18
CA ALA A 183 6.64 -0.11 24.60
C ALA A 183 5.98 -1.09 25.58
N ARG A 184 5.06 -1.94 25.13
CA ARG A 184 4.38 -2.97 25.92
C ARG A 184 5.12 -4.31 25.88
N ILE A 185 6.23 -4.43 25.16
CA ILE A 185 7.01 -5.65 24.97
C ILE A 185 8.29 -5.56 25.80
N ASP A 186 8.65 -6.62 26.48
CA ASP A 186 9.89 -6.69 27.25
C ASP A 186 11.05 -7.23 26.42
N LEU A 187 10.90 -8.44 25.88
CA LEU A 187 11.89 -9.09 25.04
C LEU A 187 11.40 -9.28 23.59
N THR A 188 12.32 -9.31 22.63
CA THR A 188 12.03 -9.56 21.21
C THR A 188 12.53 -10.93 20.77
N SER A 189 11.81 -11.62 19.88
CA SER A 189 12.27 -12.85 19.23
C SER A 189 13.13 -12.54 18.00
N PRO A 190 14.05 -13.45 17.60
CA PRO A 190 14.43 -14.74 18.19
C PRO A 190 15.57 -14.67 19.21
N TYR A 191 16.18 -13.50 19.44
CA TYR A 191 17.41 -13.35 20.23
C TYR A 191 17.16 -12.97 21.68
N LEU A 192 15.91 -12.64 22.05
CA LEU A 192 15.50 -12.16 23.37
C LEU A 192 16.18 -10.86 23.79
N ASP A 193 16.38 -9.96 22.82
CA ASP A 193 16.88 -8.61 23.07
C ASP A 193 15.82 -7.76 23.79
N SER A 194 16.26 -6.84 24.66
CA SER A 194 15.38 -5.92 25.36
C SER A 194 14.70 -4.93 24.40
N ALA A 195 13.38 -4.99 24.30
CA ALA A 195 12.61 -4.01 23.53
C ALA A 195 12.65 -2.62 24.17
N LYS A 196 12.71 -2.56 25.49
CA LYS A 196 12.80 -1.31 26.27
C LYS A 196 14.09 -0.56 25.97
N ASP A 197 15.23 -1.27 25.88
CA ASP A 197 16.53 -0.63 25.58
C ASP A 197 16.55 -0.11 24.13
N ILE A 198 16.05 -0.90 23.18
CA ILE A 198 15.92 -0.51 21.78
C ILE A 198 15.06 0.76 21.64
N LEU A 199 13.96 0.85 22.36
CA LEU A 199 13.07 2.02 22.33
C LEU A 199 13.66 3.21 23.08
N ALA A 200 14.24 3.02 24.26
CA ALA A 200 14.76 4.10 25.10
C ALA A 200 15.81 4.92 24.34
N GLU A 201 16.72 4.27 23.62
CA GLU A 201 17.70 4.94 22.78
C GLU A 201 17.02 5.80 21.70
N ARG A 202 16.07 5.23 20.95
CA ARG A 202 15.37 5.95 19.87
C ARG A 202 14.54 7.10 20.38
N ILE A 203 13.80 6.91 21.45
CA ILE A 203 12.99 7.97 22.08
C ILE A 203 13.90 9.09 22.57
N SER A 204 15.01 8.77 23.24
CA SER A 204 15.97 9.77 23.69
C SER A 204 16.58 10.58 22.54
N ARG A 205 16.90 9.92 21.41
CA ARG A 205 17.40 10.61 20.22
C ARG A 205 16.35 11.52 19.60
N VAL A 206 15.11 11.02 19.41
CA VAL A 206 14.00 11.79 18.83
C VAL A 206 13.68 13.03 19.68
N THR A 207 13.57 12.88 20.99
CA THR A 207 13.21 14.00 21.89
C THR A 207 14.29 15.07 22.03
N LYS A 208 15.55 14.71 21.77
CA LYS A 208 16.69 15.64 21.85
C LYS A 208 17.11 16.21 20.50
N HIS A 209 16.59 15.67 19.41
CA HIS A 209 17.01 16.08 18.07
C HIS A 209 16.45 17.46 17.70
N PRO A 210 17.29 18.46 17.35
CA PRO A 210 16.83 19.81 17.08
C PRO A 210 15.93 19.95 15.85
N GLY A 211 16.00 19.01 14.91
CA GLY A 211 15.17 18.97 13.70
C GLY A 211 13.82 18.28 13.88
N ILE A 212 13.50 17.76 15.08
CA ILE A 212 12.25 17.05 15.34
C ILE A 212 11.40 17.81 16.35
N THR A 213 10.20 18.20 15.94
CA THR A 213 9.17 18.73 16.83
C THR A 213 8.23 17.61 17.24
N VAL A 214 8.26 17.19 18.50
CA VAL A 214 7.38 16.14 19.04
C VAL A 214 6.15 16.77 19.65
N MET A 215 4.97 16.32 19.22
CA MET A 215 3.65 16.77 19.70
C MET A 215 2.93 15.57 20.32
N LEU A 216 2.99 15.44 21.64
CA LEU A 216 2.30 14.40 22.42
C LEU A 216 0.87 14.84 22.75
N ASN A 217 0.02 13.89 23.16
CA ASN A 217 -1.40 14.13 23.42
C ASN A 217 -2.07 14.93 22.29
N SER A 218 -1.68 14.68 21.05
CA SER A 218 -2.07 15.50 19.92
C SER A 218 -2.60 14.66 18.76
N GLU A 219 -3.63 15.16 18.10
CA GLU A 219 -4.22 14.54 16.91
C GLU A 219 -4.23 15.53 15.75
N VAL A 220 -4.09 15.00 14.54
CA VAL A 220 -4.30 15.78 13.32
C VAL A 220 -5.81 15.97 13.13
N GLU A 221 -6.28 17.21 13.12
CA GLU A 221 -7.70 17.54 12.97
C GLU A 221 -8.09 17.74 11.51
N SER A 222 -7.26 18.42 10.74
CA SER A 222 -7.49 18.66 9.32
C SER A 222 -6.18 18.68 8.53
N ILE A 223 -6.28 18.31 7.25
CA ILE A 223 -5.19 18.41 6.27
C ILE A 223 -5.77 18.98 4.99
N SER A 224 -5.03 19.89 4.38
CA SER A 224 -5.32 20.49 3.08
C SER A 224 -4.05 20.63 2.26
N GLY A 225 -4.18 21.01 0.98
CA GLY A 225 -3.05 21.17 0.08
C GLY A 225 -2.70 19.90 -0.69
N TYR A 226 -1.47 19.82 -1.17
CA TYR A 226 -0.99 18.78 -2.09
C TYR A 226 0.49 18.52 -1.85
N ILE A 227 1.02 17.49 -2.51
CA ILE A 227 2.44 17.12 -2.43
C ILE A 227 3.35 18.35 -2.58
N GLY A 228 4.28 18.48 -1.66
CA GLY A 228 5.18 19.65 -1.58
C GLY A 228 4.61 20.81 -0.78
N ASN A 229 3.28 20.93 -0.60
CA ASN A 229 2.62 22.09 0.01
C ASN A 229 1.35 21.67 0.77
N PHE A 230 1.49 20.75 1.73
CA PHE A 230 0.42 20.43 2.65
C PHE A 230 0.38 21.42 3.83
N LYS A 231 -0.82 21.60 4.37
CA LYS A 231 -1.09 22.31 5.63
C LYS A 231 -1.91 21.42 6.53
N ALA A 232 -1.55 21.32 7.80
CA ALA A 232 -2.31 20.56 8.78
C ALA A 232 -2.56 21.37 10.03
N SER A 233 -3.76 21.25 10.60
CA SER A 233 -4.09 21.73 11.93
C SER A 233 -3.96 20.58 12.92
N ILE A 234 -3.12 20.75 13.92
CA ILE A 234 -2.86 19.78 14.99
C ILE A 234 -3.56 20.25 16.24
N LYS A 235 -4.42 19.41 16.79
CA LYS A 235 -5.15 19.65 18.04
C LYS A 235 -4.47 18.93 19.19
N SER A 236 -4.04 19.67 20.19
CA SER A 236 -3.50 19.10 21.43
C SER A 236 -4.60 18.76 22.44
N GLY A 237 -4.27 17.92 23.44
CA GLY A 237 -5.24 17.45 24.44
C GLY A 237 -5.88 18.56 25.29
N ASP A 238 -5.26 19.72 25.41
CA ASP A 238 -5.81 20.93 26.03
C ASP A 238 -6.73 21.74 25.10
N GLY A 239 -6.88 21.28 23.83
CA GLY A 239 -7.72 21.91 22.82
C GLY A 239 -7.04 23.01 22.00
N ALA A 240 -5.76 23.31 22.25
CA ALA A 240 -5.01 24.26 21.44
C ALA A 240 -4.80 23.73 20.02
N LEU A 241 -4.87 24.64 19.04
CA LEU A 241 -4.63 24.33 17.62
C LEU A 241 -3.28 24.91 17.20
N ALA A 242 -2.50 24.11 16.48
CA ALA A 242 -1.25 24.52 15.85
C ALA A 242 -1.29 24.18 14.36
N ASP A 243 -1.09 25.20 13.53
CA ASP A 243 -1.02 25.02 12.10
C ASP A 243 0.44 24.79 11.67
N ILE A 244 0.67 23.77 10.84
CA ILE A 244 1.98 23.43 10.32
C ILE A 244 1.93 23.26 8.80
N GLU A 245 3.03 23.59 8.14
CA GLU A 245 3.22 23.43 6.70
C GLU A 245 4.30 22.38 6.43
N MET A 246 4.03 21.46 5.49
CA MET A 246 4.94 20.37 5.15
C MET A 246 4.80 19.94 3.69
N GLY A 247 5.82 19.27 3.17
CA GLY A 247 5.80 18.73 1.81
C GLY A 247 5.38 17.26 1.72
N SER A 248 5.51 16.51 2.82
CA SER A 248 5.20 15.08 2.86
C SER A 248 4.51 14.68 4.16
N ILE A 249 3.76 13.57 4.11
CA ILE A 249 3.06 13.00 5.25
C ILE A 249 3.38 11.51 5.32
N VAL A 250 3.71 11.00 6.53
CA VAL A 250 3.93 9.56 6.78
C VAL A 250 2.92 9.08 7.80
N VAL A 251 2.11 8.09 7.44
CA VAL A 251 1.14 7.47 8.35
C VAL A 251 1.77 6.25 8.99
N CYS A 252 1.94 6.29 10.32
CA CYS A 252 2.59 5.26 11.14
C CYS A 252 1.71 4.84 12.33
N THR A 253 0.39 4.80 12.16
CA THR A 253 -0.58 4.64 13.26
C THR A 253 -0.62 3.24 13.88
N GLY A 254 0.07 2.26 13.29
CA GLY A 254 0.17 0.90 13.84
C GLY A 254 -1.13 0.09 13.74
N PHE A 255 -1.35 -0.79 14.72
CA PHE A 255 -2.44 -1.76 14.76
C PHE A 255 -3.07 -1.82 16.15
N LYS A 256 -4.21 -2.50 16.27
CA LYS A 256 -4.79 -2.95 17.55
C LYS A 256 -4.76 -4.48 17.64
N GLU A 257 -4.79 -4.99 18.87
CA GLU A 257 -4.95 -6.42 19.13
C GLU A 257 -6.41 -6.87 18.89
N PHE A 258 -6.56 -8.12 18.46
CA PHE A 258 -7.87 -8.74 18.30
C PHE A 258 -8.50 -8.96 19.68
N ASP A 259 -9.78 -8.63 19.78
CA ASP A 259 -10.57 -8.85 21.01
C ASP A 259 -10.92 -10.33 21.17
N ALA A 260 -10.23 -11.02 22.08
CA ALA A 260 -10.41 -12.44 22.35
C ALA A 260 -11.81 -12.79 22.88
N SER A 261 -12.58 -11.84 23.42
CA SER A 261 -13.95 -12.09 23.90
C SER A 261 -14.92 -12.48 22.78
N LYS A 262 -14.57 -12.18 21.51
CA LYS A 262 -15.33 -12.56 20.31
C LYS A 262 -15.26 -14.06 20.00
N VAL A 263 -14.33 -14.81 20.63
CA VAL A 263 -14.14 -16.25 20.42
C VAL A 263 -14.53 -16.99 21.70
N GLY A 264 -15.81 -17.34 21.81
CA GLY A 264 -16.39 -17.89 23.03
C GLY A 264 -15.85 -19.27 23.43
N GLU A 265 -15.36 -20.06 22.48
CA GLU A 265 -14.83 -21.40 22.67
C GLU A 265 -13.52 -21.45 23.51
N TYR A 266 -12.81 -20.35 23.60
CA TYR A 266 -11.58 -20.25 24.41
C TYR A 266 -11.82 -19.80 25.85
N GLY A 267 -13.05 -19.39 26.21
CA GLY A 267 -13.42 -19.07 27.59
C GLY A 267 -12.80 -17.79 28.16
N TYR A 268 -12.23 -16.91 27.32
CA TYR A 268 -11.69 -15.61 27.75
C TYR A 268 -12.78 -14.75 28.41
N GLY A 269 -12.44 -14.14 29.54
CA GLY A 269 -13.38 -13.38 30.36
C GLY A 269 -14.34 -14.22 31.20
N LYS A 270 -14.43 -15.55 30.97
CA LYS A 270 -15.27 -16.48 31.72
C LYS A 270 -14.45 -17.36 32.65
N LEU A 271 -13.32 -17.87 32.17
CA LEU A 271 -12.39 -18.69 32.93
C LEU A 271 -11.26 -17.80 33.49
N PRO A 272 -10.91 -17.95 34.77
CA PRO A 272 -10.09 -16.96 35.49
C PRO A 272 -8.63 -16.86 35.00
N ASN A 273 -8.08 -17.90 34.40
CA ASN A 273 -6.68 -17.97 33.99
C ASN A 273 -6.52 -18.16 32.48
N VAL A 274 -7.53 -17.76 31.70
CA VAL A 274 -7.40 -17.57 30.25
C VAL A 274 -7.00 -16.13 30.02
N VAL A 275 -5.82 -15.92 29.48
CA VAL A 275 -5.20 -14.60 29.28
C VAL A 275 -4.80 -14.40 27.82
N THR A 276 -4.74 -13.15 27.38
CA THR A 276 -4.19 -12.81 26.06
C THR A 276 -2.65 -12.80 26.08
N SER A 277 -2.04 -12.82 24.91
CA SER A 277 -0.60 -12.66 24.74
C SER A 277 -0.07 -11.38 25.38
N TYR A 278 -0.83 -10.29 25.34
CA TYR A 278 -0.42 -9.02 25.95
C TYR A 278 -0.56 -9.00 27.46
N GLU A 279 -1.58 -9.65 28.03
CA GLU A 279 -1.70 -9.83 29.49
C GLU A 279 -0.57 -10.71 30.04
N LEU A 280 -0.17 -11.75 29.30
CA LEU A 280 1.00 -12.54 29.67
C LEU A 280 2.30 -11.72 29.59
N GLU A 281 2.45 -10.89 28.54
CA GLU A 281 3.61 -10.00 28.38
C GLU A 281 3.77 -9.08 29.60
N GLU A 282 2.66 -8.50 30.08
CA GLU A 282 2.64 -7.65 31.26
C GLU A 282 3.07 -8.43 32.52
N MET A 283 2.54 -9.65 32.73
CA MET A 283 2.94 -10.51 33.85
C MET A 283 4.43 -10.85 33.81
N LEU A 284 4.96 -11.18 32.64
CA LEU A 284 6.39 -11.53 32.47
C LEU A 284 7.30 -10.32 32.68
N SER A 285 6.93 -9.16 32.15
CA SER A 285 7.71 -7.93 32.28
C SER A 285 7.79 -7.40 33.72
N GLU A 286 6.79 -7.72 34.53
CA GLU A 286 6.75 -7.41 35.97
C GLU A 286 7.39 -8.51 36.85
N GLY A 287 7.84 -9.61 36.24
CA GLY A 287 8.38 -10.76 36.95
C GLY A 287 7.34 -11.48 37.82
N ARG A 288 6.06 -11.35 37.51
CA ARG A 288 4.92 -11.87 38.29
C ARG A 288 4.06 -12.85 37.50
N LEU A 289 4.64 -13.98 37.09
CA LEU A 289 3.88 -15.04 36.43
C LEU A 289 3.03 -15.81 37.45
N VAL A 290 1.85 -15.29 37.76
CA VAL A 290 0.94 -15.85 38.76
C VAL A 290 -0.50 -15.92 38.23
N MET A 291 -1.21 -16.95 38.68
CA MET A 291 -2.64 -17.12 38.45
C MET A 291 -3.48 -16.18 39.34
N LYS A 292 -4.78 -16.07 39.10
CA LYS A 292 -5.68 -15.25 39.92
C LYS A 292 -5.76 -15.69 41.39
N ASP A 293 -5.44 -16.95 41.68
CA ASP A 293 -5.36 -17.48 43.04
C ASP A 293 -3.99 -17.32 43.73
N GLY A 294 -3.05 -16.62 43.06
CA GLY A 294 -1.69 -16.33 43.55
C GLY A 294 -0.68 -17.47 43.36
N ARG A 295 -1.07 -18.63 42.83
CA ARG A 295 -0.15 -19.74 42.53
C ARG A 295 0.57 -19.51 41.19
N THR A 296 1.77 -20.04 41.06
CA THR A 296 2.50 -20.10 39.78
C THR A 296 1.91 -21.23 38.91
N PRO A 297 1.65 -20.98 37.61
CA PRO A 297 1.10 -22.03 36.73
C PRO A 297 2.16 -23.10 36.43
N LYS A 298 1.75 -24.36 36.53
CA LYS A 298 2.58 -25.52 36.18
C LYS A 298 2.28 -26.06 34.80
N TYR A 299 1.03 -25.99 34.35
CA TYR A 299 0.58 -26.43 33.04
C TYR A 299 0.12 -25.21 32.25
N VAL A 300 0.82 -24.89 31.15
CA VAL A 300 0.51 -23.71 30.31
C VAL A 300 0.22 -24.16 28.89
N ALA A 301 -0.99 -23.88 28.42
CA ALA A 301 -1.36 -24.09 27.03
C ALA A 301 -1.33 -22.75 26.27
N ILE A 302 -0.60 -22.70 25.16
CA ILE A 302 -0.51 -21.52 24.27
C ILE A 302 -1.28 -21.84 22.98
N ILE A 303 -2.33 -21.07 22.68
CA ILE A 303 -3.18 -21.28 21.50
C ILE A 303 -2.85 -20.19 20.46
N ASN A 304 -2.32 -20.62 19.32
CA ASN A 304 -1.99 -19.71 18.22
C ASN A 304 -3.20 -19.34 17.35
N CYS A 305 -3.06 -18.30 16.55
CA CYS A 305 -4.01 -17.85 15.52
C CYS A 305 -5.37 -17.36 16.07
N VAL A 306 -5.45 -16.90 17.31
CA VAL A 306 -6.69 -16.38 17.89
C VAL A 306 -7.13 -15.11 17.15
N GLY A 307 -8.27 -15.18 16.45
CA GLY A 307 -8.77 -14.09 15.60
C GLY A 307 -8.10 -13.96 14.24
N SER A 308 -7.11 -14.82 13.91
CA SER A 308 -6.40 -14.85 12.63
C SER A 308 -6.64 -16.16 11.89
N ARG A 309 -6.45 -16.20 10.55
CA ARG A 309 -6.61 -17.38 9.69
C ARG A 309 -7.99 -18.04 9.82
N SER A 310 -8.99 -17.26 10.19
CA SER A 310 -10.35 -17.69 10.46
C SER A 310 -11.32 -17.14 9.42
N ALA A 311 -12.24 -17.98 8.93
CA ALA A 311 -13.31 -17.53 8.04
C ALA A 311 -14.34 -16.64 8.75
N LYS A 312 -14.46 -16.78 10.08
CA LYS A 312 -15.40 -16.00 10.92
C LYS A 312 -14.86 -14.62 11.31
N HIS A 313 -13.53 -14.48 11.37
CA HIS A 313 -12.84 -13.27 11.81
C HIS A 313 -11.90 -12.76 10.71
N ASN A 314 -10.58 -12.78 10.93
CA ASN A 314 -9.60 -12.32 9.95
C ASN A 314 -9.03 -13.50 9.17
N ARG A 315 -9.12 -13.46 7.83
CA ARG A 315 -8.63 -14.53 6.96
C ARG A 315 -7.10 -14.52 6.83
N TYR A 316 -6.45 -13.41 7.09
CA TYR A 316 -4.99 -13.26 7.03
C TYR A 316 -4.29 -13.82 8.27
N CYS A 317 -2.99 -14.08 8.13
CA CYS A 317 -2.08 -14.40 9.21
C CYS A 317 -1.52 -13.10 9.83
N SER A 318 -1.48 -13.02 11.15
CA SER A 318 -0.86 -11.89 11.87
C SER A 318 0.69 -11.98 11.94
N ARG A 319 1.31 -12.97 11.31
CA ARG A 319 2.74 -13.19 11.06
C ARG A 319 3.62 -13.36 12.31
N VAL A 320 3.40 -12.61 13.36
CA VAL A 320 4.28 -12.55 14.55
C VAL A 320 3.93 -13.57 15.62
N CYS A 321 2.70 -14.11 15.63
CA CYS A 321 2.18 -14.93 16.73
C CYS A 321 3.04 -16.16 17.02
N CYS A 322 3.54 -16.87 15.99
CA CYS A 322 4.35 -18.08 16.18
C CYS A 322 5.67 -17.76 16.89
N MET A 323 6.40 -16.76 16.43
CA MET A 323 7.67 -16.36 17.06
C MET A 323 7.46 -15.78 18.46
N THR A 324 6.35 -15.07 18.70
CA THR A 324 5.99 -14.56 20.02
C THR A 324 5.60 -15.72 20.97
N ALA A 325 4.87 -16.75 20.49
CA ALA A 325 4.56 -17.93 21.27
C ALA A 325 5.83 -18.69 21.71
N LEU A 326 6.81 -18.84 20.79
CA LEU A 326 8.11 -19.42 21.12
C LEU A 326 8.88 -18.59 22.16
N LYS A 327 8.82 -17.25 22.04
CA LYS A 327 9.38 -16.34 23.03
C LYS A 327 8.78 -16.61 24.41
N TYR A 328 7.45 -16.58 24.53
CA TYR A 328 6.77 -16.85 25.80
C TYR A 328 7.07 -18.24 26.37
N ALA A 329 7.12 -19.28 25.54
CA ALA A 329 7.51 -20.60 26.00
C ALA A 329 8.92 -20.60 26.65
N ASN A 330 9.87 -19.86 26.05
CA ASN A 330 11.21 -19.76 26.62
C ASN A 330 11.26 -18.90 27.90
N GLU A 331 10.50 -17.79 27.96
CA GLU A 331 10.42 -16.93 29.14
C GLU A 331 9.73 -17.65 30.31
N ILE A 332 8.61 -18.34 30.06
CA ILE A 332 7.93 -19.15 31.07
C ILE A 332 8.86 -20.23 31.61
N LYS A 333 9.59 -20.94 30.74
CA LYS A 333 10.59 -21.94 31.16
C LYS A 333 11.75 -21.36 31.97
N SER A 334 12.11 -20.12 31.72
CA SER A 334 13.14 -19.43 32.48
C SER A 334 12.62 -19.01 33.87
N ALA A 335 11.36 -18.58 33.97
CA ALA A 335 10.71 -18.21 35.23
C ALA A 335 10.28 -19.44 36.05
N VAL A 336 9.82 -20.51 35.39
CA VAL A 336 9.30 -21.74 35.99
C VAL A 336 9.88 -22.95 35.26
N PRO A 337 11.09 -23.42 35.62
CA PRO A 337 11.80 -24.48 34.90
C PRO A 337 11.00 -25.80 34.76
N ASP A 338 10.17 -26.13 35.74
CA ASP A 338 9.37 -27.34 35.76
C ASP A 338 7.99 -27.20 35.10
N ALA A 339 7.69 -26.06 34.49
CA ALA A 339 6.42 -25.86 33.78
C ALA A 339 6.30 -26.80 32.57
N TYR A 340 5.13 -27.36 32.37
CA TYR A 340 4.75 -28.11 31.17
C TYR A 340 4.08 -27.14 30.19
N ILE A 341 4.68 -26.94 29.01
CA ILE A 341 4.18 -26.00 28.00
C ILE A 341 3.72 -26.77 26.78
N THR A 342 2.47 -26.55 26.37
CA THR A 342 1.92 -27.06 25.11
C THR A 342 1.55 -25.92 24.20
N ASN A 343 2.17 -25.84 23.02
CA ASN A 343 1.84 -24.88 21.99
C ASN A 343 0.93 -25.52 20.92
N LEU A 344 -0.29 -25.01 20.83
CA LEU A 344 -1.32 -25.45 19.89
C LEU A 344 -1.29 -24.51 18.66
N TYR A 345 -1.01 -25.05 17.48
CA TYR A 345 -0.77 -24.26 16.25
C TYR A 345 -1.40 -24.90 15.01
N THR A 346 -1.65 -24.11 13.97
CA THR A 346 -2.11 -24.60 12.66
C THR A 346 -0.94 -24.80 11.68
N ASP A 347 -0.01 -23.87 11.66
CA ASP A 347 1.27 -23.92 10.95
C ASP A 347 2.29 -23.11 11.75
N MET A 348 3.53 -23.55 11.77
CA MET A 348 4.61 -22.83 12.46
C MET A 348 5.36 -21.92 11.48
N ASN A 349 5.13 -20.62 11.59
CA ASN A 349 5.82 -19.61 10.80
C ASN A 349 7.09 -19.13 11.52
N ALA A 350 8.17 -19.88 11.37
CA ALA A 350 9.49 -19.60 11.94
C ALA A 350 10.52 -19.33 10.83
N PHE A 351 10.14 -18.51 9.85
CA PHE A 351 11.00 -18.17 8.71
C PHE A 351 11.95 -17.00 9.06
N GLY A 352 13.11 -17.02 8.46
CA GLY A 352 14.15 -16.01 8.65
C GLY A 352 15.35 -16.53 9.45
N LYS A 353 16.43 -15.74 9.44
CA LYS A 353 17.70 -16.11 10.09
C LYS A 353 17.52 -16.21 11.61
N GLY A 354 17.86 -17.35 12.19
CA GLY A 354 17.76 -17.61 13.62
C GLY A 354 16.38 -18.05 14.12
N CYS A 355 15.31 -17.91 13.33
CA CYS A 355 13.94 -18.25 13.75
C CYS A 355 13.73 -19.76 13.85
N GLU A 356 14.22 -20.52 12.86
CA GLU A 356 14.15 -21.99 12.88
C GLU A 356 14.98 -22.59 14.04
N ASP A 357 16.16 -22.05 14.30
CA ASP A 357 16.98 -22.45 15.43
C ASP A 357 16.32 -22.12 16.78
N PHE A 358 15.59 -21.01 16.83
CA PHE A 358 14.83 -20.63 18.03
C PHE A 358 13.65 -21.59 18.26
N TYR A 359 12.94 -22.00 17.20
CA TYR A 359 11.90 -23.03 17.28
C TYR A 359 12.45 -24.35 17.79
N ARG A 360 13.58 -24.82 17.22
CA ARG A 360 14.24 -26.07 17.64
C ARG A 360 14.67 -26.03 19.13
N ARG A 361 15.29 -24.95 19.57
CA ARG A 361 15.65 -24.73 20.98
C ARG A 361 14.43 -24.77 21.91
N SER A 362 13.30 -24.24 21.47
CA SER A 362 12.06 -24.29 22.27
C SER A 362 11.54 -25.74 22.44
N ALA A 363 11.68 -26.58 21.41
CA ALA A 363 11.35 -28.00 21.49
C ALA A 363 12.32 -28.75 22.40
N GLU A 364 13.63 -28.49 22.32
CA GLU A 364 14.67 -29.06 23.17
C GLU A 364 14.47 -28.72 24.67
N ARG A 365 13.82 -27.59 24.95
CA ARG A 365 13.42 -27.19 26.32
C ARG A 365 12.07 -27.81 26.76
N ASN A 366 11.64 -28.90 26.12
CA ASN A 366 10.41 -29.63 26.43
C ASN A 366 9.11 -28.80 26.24
N THR A 367 9.06 -27.93 25.25
CA THR A 367 7.80 -27.37 24.74
C THR A 367 7.17 -28.40 23.80
N VAL A 368 5.97 -28.85 24.10
CA VAL A 368 5.20 -29.78 23.27
C VAL A 368 4.48 -28.99 22.19
N PHE A 369 4.56 -29.43 20.95
CA PHE A 369 3.89 -28.83 19.82
C PHE A 369 2.79 -29.73 19.28
N MET A 370 1.55 -29.24 19.22
CA MET A 370 0.38 -29.99 18.73
C MET A 370 -0.27 -29.21 17.60
N MET A 371 -0.46 -29.86 16.46
CA MET A 371 -1.06 -29.23 15.28
C MET A 371 -2.56 -29.48 15.25
N PHE A 372 -3.35 -28.41 15.02
CA PHE A 372 -4.81 -28.50 14.88
C PHE A 372 -5.31 -27.91 13.55
N ASP A 373 -6.48 -28.38 13.09
CA ASP A 373 -7.14 -27.83 11.91
C ASP A 373 -7.80 -26.48 12.25
N LYS A 374 -7.51 -25.44 11.47
CA LYS A 374 -8.12 -24.11 11.60
C LYS A 374 -9.66 -24.12 11.51
N HIS A 375 -10.25 -25.15 10.88
CA HIS A 375 -11.70 -25.32 10.79
C HIS A 375 -12.30 -26.01 12.01
N ASN A 376 -11.47 -26.65 12.83
CA ASN A 376 -11.82 -27.29 14.08
C ASN A 376 -10.90 -26.82 15.21
N PRO A 377 -11.03 -25.55 15.65
CA PRO A 377 -10.14 -24.97 16.66
C PRO A 377 -10.31 -25.65 18.03
N PRO A 378 -9.28 -25.57 18.90
CA PRO A 378 -9.37 -26.06 20.27
C PRO A 378 -10.52 -25.40 21.05
N SER A 379 -10.99 -26.07 22.08
CA SER A 379 -11.94 -25.53 23.06
C SER A 379 -11.40 -25.62 24.49
N VAL A 380 -11.74 -24.63 25.31
CA VAL A 380 -11.28 -24.55 26.70
C VAL A 380 -12.46 -24.67 27.64
N SER A 381 -12.34 -25.56 28.61
CA SER A 381 -13.36 -25.81 29.65
C SER A 381 -12.73 -25.88 31.06
N ALA A 382 -13.55 -25.64 32.08
CA ALA A 382 -13.11 -25.81 33.46
C ALA A 382 -12.87 -27.32 33.75
N ALA A 383 -11.77 -27.64 34.42
CA ALA A 383 -11.46 -28.99 34.87
C ALA A 383 -12.25 -29.38 36.13
N GLY A 384 -12.41 -30.66 36.34
CA GLY A 384 -13.03 -31.19 37.58
C GLY A 384 -12.15 -30.96 38.81
N LYS A 385 -12.76 -30.86 40.00
CA LYS A 385 -12.03 -30.61 41.28
C LYS A 385 -10.97 -31.65 41.66
N ARG A 386 -10.92 -32.79 40.97
CA ARG A 386 -10.01 -33.93 41.29
C ARG A 386 -8.77 -33.97 40.40
N ASP A 387 -8.66 -33.11 39.40
CA ASP A 387 -7.68 -33.29 38.31
C ASP A 387 -6.32 -32.63 38.56
N GLY A 388 -6.20 -31.83 39.64
CA GLY A 388 -4.92 -31.16 39.99
C GLY A 388 -4.51 -29.98 39.11
N PHE A 389 -5.32 -29.62 38.11
CA PHE A 389 -5.20 -28.47 37.24
C PHE A 389 -6.54 -27.73 37.08
N ASN A 390 -6.55 -26.55 36.53
CA ASN A 390 -7.73 -25.66 36.54
C ASN A 390 -8.62 -25.81 35.30
N MET A 391 -8.06 -26.17 34.15
CA MET A 391 -8.73 -26.21 32.87
C MET A 391 -8.31 -27.39 32.02
N LEU A 392 -9.15 -27.76 31.06
CA LEU A 392 -8.86 -28.72 29.99
C LEU A 392 -8.99 -28.04 28.65
N VAL A 393 -7.97 -28.21 27.81
CA VAL A 393 -8.00 -27.78 26.42
C VAL A 393 -8.19 -29.00 25.53
N LYS A 394 -9.33 -29.11 24.87
CA LYS A 394 -9.61 -30.18 23.91
C LYS A 394 -9.15 -29.79 22.54
N VAL A 395 -8.42 -30.64 21.87
CA VAL A 395 -7.87 -30.40 20.54
C VAL A 395 -7.91 -31.68 19.70
N ASN A 396 -8.35 -31.59 18.44
CA ASN A 396 -8.16 -32.67 17.48
C ASN A 396 -6.78 -32.51 16.86
N GLU A 397 -5.84 -33.37 17.30
CA GLU A 397 -4.45 -33.32 16.85
C GLU A 397 -4.33 -33.98 15.46
N ILE A 398 -3.79 -33.25 14.49
CA ILE A 398 -3.83 -33.67 13.06
C ILE A 398 -2.92 -34.87 12.79
N LEU A 399 -1.76 -34.95 13.44
CA LEU A 399 -0.76 -35.98 13.15
C LEU A 399 -1.16 -37.35 13.72
N SER A 400 -1.77 -37.38 14.91
CA SER A 400 -2.31 -38.61 15.51
C SER A 400 -3.73 -38.94 15.00
N GLY A 401 -4.49 -37.95 14.57
CA GLY A 401 -5.90 -38.07 14.21
C GLY A 401 -6.83 -38.26 15.41
N GLU A 402 -6.37 -38.04 16.62
CA GLU A 402 -7.11 -38.24 17.85
C GLU A 402 -7.51 -36.94 18.54
N GLU A 403 -8.60 -36.97 19.30
CA GLU A 403 -8.95 -35.88 20.23
C GLU A 403 -8.08 -36.04 21.49
N VAL A 404 -7.30 -35.00 21.80
CA VAL A 404 -6.40 -34.93 22.94
C VAL A 404 -6.93 -33.93 23.96
N GLU A 405 -6.91 -34.28 25.24
CA GLU A 405 -7.19 -33.36 26.34
C GLU A 405 -5.88 -32.91 26.99
N VAL A 406 -5.58 -31.59 26.85
CA VAL A 406 -4.38 -30.97 27.40
C VAL A 406 -4.72 -30.31 28.74
N PRO A 407 -4.08 -30.73 29.85
CA PRO A 407 -4.26 -30.07 31.15
C PRO A 407 -3.66 -28.63 31.10
N ALA A 408 -4.35 -27.68 31.73
CA ALA A 408 -3.88 -26.30 31.80
C ALA A 408 -4.25 -25.64 33.15
N ASP A 409 -3.28 -25.00 33.76
CA ASP A 409 -3.48 -24.03 34.83
C ASP A 409 -3.71 -22.63 34.28
N MET A 410 -3.02 -22.33 33.16
CA MET A 410 -3.12 -21.08 32.40
C MET A 410 -3.24 -21.37 30.91
N VAL A 411 -4.13 -20.64 30.23
CA VAL A 411 -4.27 -20.69 28.78
C VAL A 411 -3.92 -19.32 28.21
N VAL A 412 -2.96 -19.28 27.30
CA VAL A 412 -2.49 -18.05 26.64
C VAL A 412 -3.01 -17.98 25.22
N LEU A 413 -3.78 -16.95 24.92
CA LEU A 413 -4.35 -16.71 23.61
C LEU A 413 -3.45 -15.79 22.80
N MET A 414 -2.83 -16.33 21.75
CA MET A 414 -2.01 -15.55 20.83
C MET A 414 -2.91 -14.75 19.90
N VAL A 415 -3.35 -13.60 20.37
CA VAL A 415 -4.29 -12.72 19.64
C VAL A 415 -3.65 -12.11 18.41
N GLY A 416 -4.44 -12.01 17.34
CA GLY A 416 -4.01 -11.45 16.06
C GLY A 416 -3.93 -9.92 16.08
N MET A 417 -3.39 -9.37 14.99
CA MET A 417 -3.37 -7.94 14.71
C MET A 417 -4.59 -7.55 13.87
N GLU A 418 -5.23 -6.45 14.24
CA GLU A 418 -6.30 -5.81 13.46
C GLU A 418 -5.93 -4.36 13.10
N ALA A 419 -6.48 -3.87 12.00
CA ALA A 419 -6.40 -2.45 11.69
C ALA A 419 -7.05 -1.63 12.82
N ARG A 420 -6.51 -0.45 13.09
CA ARG A 420 -7.05 0.42 14.13
C ARG A 420 -8.47 0.88 13.81
N GLU A 421 -9.26 1.12 14.84
CA GLU A 421 -10.65 1.61 14.70
C GLU A 421 -10.73 2.99 14.03
N ASP A 422 -9.75 3.84 14.33
CA ASP A 422 -9.62 5.19 13.78
C ASP A 422 -9.03 5.23 12.36
N SER A 423 -8.66 4.07 11.77
CA SER A 423 -8.05 4.00 10.44
C SER A 423 -8.93 4.61 9.32
N MET A 424 -10.28 4.56 9.45
CA MET A 424 -11.18 5.24 8.50
C MET A 424 -11.08 6.76 8.63
N LYS A 425 -11.00 7.29 9.86
CA LYS A 425 -10.83 8.72 10.12
C LYS A 425 -9.51 9.20 9.50
N VAL A 426 -8.41 8.46 9.76
CA VAL A 426 -7.08 8.80 9.22
C VAL A 426 -7.07 8.69 7.69
N ALA A 427 -7.65 7.63 7.11
CA ALA A 427 -7.71 7.47 5.65
C ALA A 427 -8.40 8.64 4.95
N ARG A 428 -9.53 9.11 5.50
CA ARG A 428 -10.24 10.29 4.98
C ARG A 428 -9.44 11.58 5.14
N LEU A 429 -8.75 11.72 6.29
CA LEU A 429 -7.96 12.90 6.61
C LEU A 429 -6.80 13.12 5.63
N VAL A 430 -6.08 12.04 5.29
CA VAL A 430 -4.95 12.09 4.35
C VAL A 430 -5.30 11.64 2.92
N ASN A 431 -6.60 11.38 2.66
CA ASN A 431 -7.15 10.97 1.37
C ASN A 431 -6.49 9.71 0.78
N ILE A 432 -6.36 8.64 1.58
CA ILE A 432 -5.82 7.35 1.13
C ILE A 432 -6.85 6.23 1.24
N SER A 433 -6.63 5.15 0.49
CA SER A 433 -7.52 3.99 0.48
C SER A 433 -7.18 2.98 1.57
N ARG A 434 -8.17 2.17 1.94
CA ARG A 434 -8.03 0.99 2.81
C ARG A 434 -8.54 -0.24 2.09
N ASP A 435 -8.01 -1.40 2.47
CA ASP A 435 -8.55 -2.67 2.04
C ASP A 435 -9.84 -3.04 2.80
N LYS A 436 -10.42 -4.19 2.47
CA LYS A 436 -11.64 -4.72 3.13
C LYS A 436 -11.44 -5.03 4.62
N ASP A 437 -10.20 -5.27 5.05
CA ASP A 437 -9.84 -5.60 6.41
C ASP A 437 -9.45 -4.33 7.22
N GLY A 438 -9.45 -3.16 6.57
CA GLY A 438 -9.22 -1.85 7.18
C GLY A 438 -7.77 -1.37 7.17
N TRP A 439 -6.84 -2.12 6.57
CA TRP A 439 -5.44 -1.74 6.42
C TRP A 439 -5.27 -0.69 5.31
N PHE A 440 -4.33 0.23 5.48
CA PHE A 440 -4.00 1.20 4.43
C PHE A 440 -3.35 0.50 3.25
N ILE A 441 -3.76 0.89 2.03
CA ILE A 441 -3.28 0.28 0.79
C ILE A 441 -2.10 1.09 0.24
N GLU A 442 -1.03 0.37 -0.09
CA GLU A 442 0.12 0.88 -0.82
C GLU A 442 -0.20 1.16 -2.29
N SER A 443 0.56 2.06 -2.91
CA SER A 443 0.46 2.38 -4.35
C SER A 443 0.65 1.14 -5.23
N HIS A 444 1.63 0.31 -4.88
CA HIS A 444 1.86 -0.98 -5.55
C HIS A 444 2.55 -1.96 -4.58
N PRO A 445 1.95 -3.15 -4.31
CA PRO A 445 2.43 -4.06 -3.25
C PRO A 445 3.84 -4.61 -3.47
N LYS A 446 4.34 -4.64 -4.70
CA LYS A 446 5.66 -5.18 -5.03
C LYS A 446 6.67 -4.10 -5.42
N LEU A 447 6.23 -3.05 -6.10
CA LEU A 447 7.13 -2.06 -6.70
C LEU A 447 7.21 -0.75 -5.93
N ASP A 448 6.16 -0.40 -5.18
CA ASP A 448 6.09 0.82 -4.38
C ASP A 448 5.31 0.60 -3.07
N PRO A 449 5.82 -0.22 -2.15
CA PRO A 449 5.11 -0.63 -0.93
C PRO A 449 5.10 0.44 0.18
N ALA A 450 5.76 1.56 -0.03
CA ALA A 450 5.87 2.65 0.94
C ALA A 450 5.00 3.87 0.59
N ALA A 451 4.70 4.09 -0.69
CA ALA A 451 3.82 5.16 -1.15
C ALA A 451 2.35 4.74 -1.12
N THR A 452 1.46 5.71 -1.16
CA THR A 452 0.02 5.51 -1.35
C THR A 452 -0.42 5.99 -2.73
N THR A 453 -1.72 5.85 -3.04
CA THR A 453 -2.31 6.42 -4.27
C THR A 453 -2.39 7.95 -4.24
N THR A 454 -2.17 8.57 -3.08
CA THR A 454 -2.14 10.03 -2.92
C THR A 454 -0.69 10.50 -2.88
N ASP A 455 -0.30 11.33 -3.83
CA ASP A 455 1.05 11.83 -3.92
C ASP A 455 1.45 12.62 -2.66
N GLY A 456 2.66 12.36 -2.17
CA GLY A 456 3.19 12.99 -0.96
C GLY A 456 2.72 12.36 0.35
N VAL A 457 1.80 11.39 0.29
CA VAL A 457 1.36 10.61 1.45
C VAL A 457 1.95 9.21 1.40
N PHE A 458 2.64 8.84 2.45
CA PHE A 458 3.36 7.57 2.60
C PHE A 458 2.83 6.79 3.80
N ILE A 459 3.10 5.48 3.82
CA ILE A 459 2.75 4.59 4.92
C ILE A 459 3.97 3.81 5.40
N ALA A 460 4.08 3.58 6.71
CA ALA A 460 5.14 2.75 7.26
C ALA A 460 4.67 1.96 8.49
N GLY A 461 5.13 0.72 8.58
CA GLY A 461 4.86 -0.18 9.69
C GLY A 461 3.52 -0.89 9.61
N ALA A 462 3.07 -1.38 10.75
CA ALA A 462 1.90 -2.26 10.85
C ALA A 462 0.53 -1.58 10.59
N CYS A 463 0.49 -0.34 10.16
CA CYS A 463 -0.74 0.32 9.71
C CYS A 463 -1.21 -0.17 8.33
N SER A 464 -0.30 -0.74 7.50
CA SER A 464 -0.63 -1.26 6.17
C SER A 464 -0.84 -2.78 6.14
N SER A 465 -0.29 -3.52 7.06
CA SER A 465 -0.49 -4.97 7.24
C SER A 465 0.27 -5.47 8.47
N PRO A 466 -0.02 -6.67 8.99
CA PRO A 466 0.78 -7.29 10.04
C PRO A 466 2.26 -7.38 9.66
N LYS A 467 3.15 -6.87 10.54
CA LYS A 467 4.60 -6.83 10.38
C LYS A 467 5.30 -7.00 11.72
N ASP A 468 6.50 -7.55 11.69
CA ASP A 468 7.41 -7.55 12.83
C ASP A 468 8.19 -6.21 12.95
N ILE A 469 9.04 -6.11 13.97
CA ILE A 469 9.85 -4.90 14.21
C ILE A 469 10.88 -4.67 13.09
N PRO A 470 11.68 -5.67 12.66
CA PRO A 470 12.62 -5.53 11.55
C PRO A 470 11.98 -5.07 10.25
N GLU A 471 10.86 -5.66 9.84
CA GLU A 471 10.12 -5.26 8.64
C GLU A 471 9.54 -3.85 8.76
N THR A 472 9.03 -3.50 9.95
CA THR A 472 8.54 -2.16 10.24
C THR A 472 9.64 -1.10 10.09
N VAL A 473 10.84 -1.37 10.63
CA VAL A 473 12.00 -0.49 10.51
C VAL A 473 12.46 -0.40 9.05
N ALA A 474 12.51 -1.52 8.33
CA ALA A 474 12.90 -1.56 6.92
C ALA A 474 11.94 -0.74 6.05
N GLN A 475 10.62 -0.86 6.26
CA GLN A 475 9.64 -0.08 5.53
C GLN A 475 9.71 1.41 5.87
N ALA A 476 9.91 1.77 7.14
CA ALA A 476 10.08 3.17 7.54
C ALA A 476 11.30 3.80 6.83
N ARG A 477 12.43 3.10 6.75
CA ARG A 477 13.62 3.53 6.01
C ARG A 477 13.37 3.64 4.50
N ALA A 478 12.66 2.69 3.91
CA ALA A 478 12.28 2.77 2.51
C ALA A 478 11.39 3.98 2.23
N THR A 479 10.44 4.27 3.14
CA THR A 479 9.59 5.46 3.08
C THR A 479 10.40 6.75 3.11
N THR A 480 11.34 6.87 4.05
CA THR A 480 12.19 8.06 4.17
C THR A 480 13.11 8.24 2.98
N ALA A 481 13.67 7.18 2.43
CA ALA A 481 14.48 7.24 1.20
C ALA A 481 13.66 7.79 0.02
N ARG A 482 12.38 7.41 -0.11
CA ARG A 482 11.46 7.94 -1.14
C ARG A 482 11.18 9.44 -0.95
N ILE A 483 11.00 9.88 0.29
CA ILE A 483 10.79 11.29 0.64
C ILE A 483 12.05 12.11 0.34
N LEU A 484 13.21 11.66 0.82
CA LEU A 484 14.50 12.32 0.61
C LEU A 484 14.83 12.47 -0.89
N ALA A 485 14.56 11.45 -1.70
CA ALA A 485 14.76 11.52 -3.14
C ALA A 485 13.94 12.65 -3.79
N LYS A 486 12.71 12.92 -3.30
CA LYS A 486 11.88 14.04 -3.77
C LYS A 486 12.38 15.38 -3.24
N ILE A 487 12.77 15.45 -1.97
CA ILE A 487 13.32 16.68 -1.36
C ILE A 487 14.62 17.09 -2.06
N CYS A 488 15.51 16.12 -2.35
CA CYS A 488 16.78 16.40 -3.05
C CYS A 488 16.59 16.92 -4.48
N GLN A 489 15.45 16.63 -5.12
CA GLN A 489 15.10 17.24 -6.42
C GLN A 489 14.72 18.71 -6.29
N GLY A 490 14.32 19.17 -5.10
CA GLY A 490 13.91 20.54 -4.79
C GLY A 490 12.55 20.93 -5.37
N GLU A 491 12.12 20.26 -6.42
CA GLU A 491 10.83 20.47 -7.09
C GLU A 491 10.21 19.12 -7.49
N ILE A 492 8.90 19.11 -7.59
CA ILE A 492 8.12 17.94 -8.00
C ILE A 492 7.47 18.22 -9.33
N TRP A 493 7.74 17.35 -10.30
CA TRP A 493 7.05 17.39 -11.58
C TRP A 493 5.65 16.83 -11.44
N VAL A 494 4.66 17.65 -11.82
CA VAL A 494 3.24 17.29 -11.75
C VAL A 494 2.78 16.91 -13.16
N GLU A 495 1.97 15.85 -13.25
CA GLU A 495 1.35 15.44 -14.50
C GLU A 495 0.45 16.58 -15.02
N PRO A 496 0.73 17.18 -16.20
CA PRO A 496 -0.02 18.32 -16.70
C PRO A 496 -1.36 17.94 -17.33
N VAL A 497 -1.67 16.64 -17.41
CA VAL A 497 -2.97 16.15 -17.87
C VAL A 497 -3.97 16.24 -16.72
N TYR A 498 -4.85 17.23 -16.76
CA TYR A 498 -5.89 17.46 -15.76
C TYR A 498 -7.20 17.89 -16.44
N SER A 499 -8.30 17.91 -15.70
CA SER A 499 -9.56 18.45 -16.19
C SER A 499 -9.59 19.96 -16.03
N GLU A 500 -10.24 20.66 -16.96
CA GLU A 500 -10.45 22.12 -16.92
C GLU A 500 -11.94 22.44 -16.87
N ILE A 501 -12.29 23.54 -16.21
CA ILE A 501 -13.66 24.05 -16.16
C ILE A 501 -13.78 25.30 -17.03
N GLU A 502 -14.63 25.25 -18.03
CA GLU A 502 -15.01 26.43 -18.80
C GLU A 502 -15.89 27.34 -17.94
N GLU A 503 -15.33 28.44 -17.42
CA GLU A 503 -16.03 29.33 -16.48
C GLU A 503 -17.38 29.83 -17.01
N GLU A 504 -17.50 30.12 -18.30
CA GLU A 504 -18.72 30.64 -18.93
C GLU A 504 -19.86 29.61 -18.94
N ARG A 505 -19.52 28.33 -19.01
CA ARG A 505 -20.50 27.22 -19.02
C ARG A 505 -20.82 26.67 -17.65
N CYS A 506 -19.99 27.00 -16.64
CA CYS A 506 -20.16 26.47 -15.29
C CYS A 506 -21.42 27.04 -14.61
N SER A 507 -22.35 26.18 -14.24
CA SER A 507 -23.59 26.58 -13.55
C SER A 507 -23.44 26.75 -12.03
N GLY A 508 -22.27 26.40 -11.44
CA GLY A 508 -22.03 26.46 -10.01
C GLY A 508 -22.78 25.44 -9.16
N CYS A 509 -23.24 24.34 -9.76
CA CYS A 509 -24.07 23.32 -9.10
C CYS A 509 -23.31 22.47 -8.06
N ARG A 510 -21.98 22.50 -8.00
CA ARG A 510 -21.07 21.80 -7.08
C ARG A 510 -21.07 20.27 -7.17
N MET A 511 -21.77 19.62 -8.08
CA MET A 511 -21.76 18.16 -8.21
C MET A 511 -20.35 17.62 -8.38
N CYS A 512 -19.49 18.30 -9.13
CA CYS A 512 -18.09 17.93 -9.33
C CYS A 512 -17.26 18.02 -8.05
N ASN A 513 -17.54 18.95 -7.13
CA ASN A 513 -16.85 19.07 -5.85
C ASN A 513 -17.10 17.87 -4.95
N GLU A 514 -18.37 17.43 -4.84
CA GLU A 514 -18.74 16.29 -4.00
C GLU A 514 -18.26 14.96 -4.58
N LEU A 515 -18.21 14.85 -5.92
CA LEU A 515 -17.82 13.63 -6.60
C LEU A 515 -16.30 13.42 -6.68
N CYS A 516 -15.48 14.47 -6.54
CA CYS A 516 -14.04 14.36 -6.73
C CYS A 516 -13.37 13.55 -5.61
N PRO A 517 -12.86 12.31 -5.89
CA PRO A 517 -12.24 11.47 -4.85
C PRO A 517 -10.88 12.01 -4.40
N TYR A 518 -10.32 12.99 -5.12
CA TYR A 518 -9.02 13.59 -4.83
C TYR A 518 -9.13 14.98 -4.21
N SER A 519 -10.36 15.45 -3.92
CA SER A 519 -10.62 16.82 -3.41
C SER A 519 -9.94 17.91 -4.25
N ALA A 520 -9.78 17.67 -5.56
CA ALA A 520 -9.07 18.54 -6.48
C ALA A 520 -9.95 19.68 -7.06
N ILE A 521 -11.12 19.92 -6.51
CA ILE A 521 -12.07 20.92 -7.02
C ILE A 521 -12.52 21.81 -5.87
N GLU A 522 -12.26 23.10 -6.02
CA GLU A 522 -12.68 24.13 -5.09
C GLU A 522 -13.87 24.91 -5.66
N TYR A 523 -14.73 25.44 -4.77
CA TYR A 523 -15.80 26.32 -5.14
C TYR A 523 -15.48 27.76 -4.75
N ASP A 524 -15.50 28.66 -5.73
CA ASP A 524 -15.39 30.09 -5.49
C ASP A 524 -16.78 30.69 -5.18
N PRO A 525 -17.06 31.11 -3.94
CA PRO A 525 -18.35 31.66 -3.56
C PRO A 525 -18.61 33.05 -4.17
N VAL A 526 -17.59 33.79 -4.57
CA VAL A 526 -17.71 35.12 -5.17
C VAL A 526 -18.12 34.97 -6.63
N LYS A 527 -17.38 34.17 -7.38
CA LYS A 527 -17.69 33.87 -8.78
C LYS A 527 -18.87 32.92 -8.95
N LYS A 528 -19.27 32.22 -7.87
CA LYS A 528 -20.26 31.12 -7.85
C LYS A 528 -19.95 30.01 -8.85
N ARG A 529 -18.69 29.63 -8.96
CA ARG A 529 -18.17 28.63 -9.91
C ARG A 529 -17.17 27.72 -9.22
N SER A 530 -17.00 26.53 -9.77
CA SER A 530 -15.97 25.60 -9.32
C SER A 530 -14.70 25.80 -10.15
N ASN A 531 -13.54 25.55 -9.54
CA ASN A 531 -12.22 25.58 -10.16
C ASN A 531 -11.46 24.30 -9.84
N ILE A 532 -10.60 23.83 -10.76
CA ILE A 532 -9.80 22.62 -10.56
C ILE A 532 -8.37 23.00 -10.15
N ILE A 533 -7.91 22.41 -9.06
CA ILE A 533 -6.53 22.49 -8.61
C ILE A 533 -5.74 21.45 -9.43
N SER A 534 -5.04 21.91 -10.46
CA SER A 534 -4.37 21.05 -11.46
C SER A 534 -3.43 20.02 -10.82
N VAL A 535 -2.64 20.43 -9.83
CA VAL A 535 -1.67 19.56 -9.11
C VAL A 535 -2.32 18.42 -8.33
N MET A 536 -3.58 18.55 -7.93
CA MET A 536 -4.33 17.50 -7.23
C MET A 536 -5.14 16.61 -8.18
N CYS A 537 -5.39 17.08 -9.41
CA CYS A 537 -6.21 16.37 -10.37
C CYS A 537 -5.50 15.14 -10.93
N LYS A 538 -6.15 13.96 -10.87
CA LYS A 538 -5.64 12.70 -11.44
C LYS A 538 -6.26 12.36 -12.81
N SER A 539 -6.90 13.32 -13.46
CA SER A 539 -7.52 13.14 -14.77
C SER A 539 -8.45 11.92 -14.90
N CYS A 540 -9.13 11.55 -13.81
CA CYS A 540 -9.99 10.36 -13.79
C CYS A 540 -11.29 10.51 -14.57
N GLY A 541 -11.65 11.74 -14.97
CA GLY A 541 -12.83 12.05 -15.80
C GLY A 541 -14.18 12.03 -15.07
N ALA A 542 -14.24 11.63 -13.78
CA ALA A 542 -15.50 11.54 -13.04
C ALA A 542 -16.30 12.86 -13.01
N CYS A 543 -15.61 13.97 -12.81
CA CYS A 543 -16.23 15.30 -12.84
C CYS A 543 -16.73 15.71 -14.24
N ALA A 544 -16.03 15.35 -15.30
CA ALA A 544 -16.46 15.61 -16.68
C ALA A 544 -17.75 14.81 -17.00
N ALA A 545 -17.78 13.54 -16.62
CA ALA A 545 -18.93 12.67 -16.84
C ALA A 545 -20.20 13.12 -16.07
N CYS A 546 -20.05 13.75 -14.89
CA CYS A 546 -21.20 14.18 -14.08
C CYS A 546 -21.66 15.62 -14.35
N CYS A 547 -20.91 16.41 -15.14
CA CYS A 547 -21.20 17.83 -15.33
C CYS A 547 -22.44 18.05 -16.18
N PRO A 548 -23.59 18.54 -15.63
CA PRO A 548 -24.82 18.67 -16.38
C PRO A 548 -24.79 19.77 -17.46
N SER A 549 -23.89 20.76 -17.30
CA SER A 549 -23.72 21.82 -18.29
C SER A 549 -22.64 21.52 -19.33
N GLY A 550 -21.93 20.36 -19.18
CA GLY A 550 -20.79 20.03 -20.04
C GLY A 550 -19.63 21.04 -19.97
N ALA A 551 -19.52 21.74 -18.83
CA ALA A 551 -18.48 22.76 -18.62
C ALA A 551 -17.09 22.17 -18.33
N ILE A 552 -16.98 20.88 -18.04
CA ILE A 552 -15.71 20.24 -17.65
C ILE A 552 -15.16 19.43 -18.82
N LYS A 553 -13.95 19.79 -19.23
CA LYS A 553 -13.19 19.07 -20.27
C LYS A 553 -12.02 18.33 -19.64
N ALA A 554 -11.89 17.05 -19.91
CA ALA A 554 -10.68 16.30 -19.58
C ALA A 554 -9.63 16.55 -20.67
N ARG A 555 -8.56 17.25 -20.34
CA ARG A 555 -7.43 17.47 -21.27
C ARG A 555 -6.84 16.11 -21.66
N HIS A 556 -6.37 15.96 -22.89
CA HIS A 556 -5.90 14.70 -23.47
C HIS A 556 -6.98 13.61 -23.67
N PHE A 557 -8.24 13.88 -23.22
CA PHE A 557 -9.41 13.02 -23.40
C PHE A 557 -10.63 13.86 -23.81
N THR A 558 -10.45 14.76 -24.79
CA THR A 558 -11.53 15.56 -25.33
C THR A 558 -12.51 14.72 -26.15
N ASP A 559 -13.75 15.17 -26.29
CA ASP A 559 -14.78 14.49 -27.09
C ASP A 559 -14.26 14.14 -28.49
N LYS A 560 -13.54 15.07 -29.11
CA LYS A 560 -12.96 14.87 -30.45
C LYS A 560 -11.96 13.71 -30.46
N GLN A 561 -11.05 13.65 -29.49
CA GLN A 561 -10.08 12.56 -29.37
C GLN A 561 -10.76 11.21 -29.18
N ILE A 562 -11.84 11.17 -28.36
CA ILE A 562 -12.61 9.96 -28.09
C ILE A 562 -13.39 9.52 -29.33
N PHE A 563 -14.06 10.48 -30.03
CA PHE A 563 -14.80 10.14 -31.25
C PHE A 563 -13.89 9.63 -32.36
N GLU A 564 -12.74 10.24 -32.59
CA GLU A 564 -11.77 9.76 -33.58
C GLU A 564 -11.26 8.34 -33.24
N GLN A 565 -11.08 8.05 -31.95
CA GLN A 565 -10.72 6.70 -31.50
C GLN A 565 -11.82 5.68 -31.79
N ILE A 566 -13.10 6.05 -31.55
CA ILE A 566 -14.26 5.21 -31.85
C ILE A 566 -14.37 4.99 -33.38
N GLU A 567 -14.25 6.07 -34.16
CA GLU A 567 -14.29 5.99 -35.63
C GLU A 567 -13.19 5.10 -36.18
N GLY A 568 -11.97 5.14 -35.61
CA GLY A 568 -10.88 4.26 -36.01
C GLY A 568 -11.17 2.77 -35.80
N VAL A 569 -11.88 2.42 -34.73
CA VAL A 569 -12.34 1.04 -34.50
C VAL A 569 -13.43 0.66 -35.52
N LEU A 570 -14.38 1.57 -35.79
CA LEU A 570 -15.48 1.33 -36.74
C LEU A 570 -15.00 1.25 -38.19
N GLU A 571 -14.05 2.06 -38.59
CA GLU A 571 -13.44 2.02 -39.92
C GLU A 571 -12.78 0.66 -40.20
N TRP A 572 -12.04 0.15 -39.23
CA TRP A 572 -11.51 -1.20 -39.30
C TRP A 572 -12.62 -2.23 -39.48
N ALA A 573 -13.71 -2.14 -38.72
CA ALA A 573 -14.84 -3.07 -38.79
C ALA A 573 -15.54 -3.03 -40.16
N THR A 574 -15.73 -1.83 -40.74
CA THR A 574 -16.40 -1.63 -42.03
C THR A 574 -15.53 -1.98 -43.24
N SER A 575 -14.21 -1.87 -43.15
CA SER A 575 -13.29 -2.27 -44.22
C SER A 575 -13.25 -3.78 -44.50
N ARG A 576 -13.89 -4.59 -43.63
CA ARG A 576 -14.01 -6.05 -43.74
C ARG A 576 -15.41 -6.54 -44.19
N ALA A 577 -16.41 -5.68 -44.15
CA ALA A 577 -17.74 -5.95 -44.68
C ALA A 577 -17.81 -5.68 -46.20
#